data_bc20aa303d92a18e9445c8c19c56d79c
#
_entry.id   bc20aa303d92a18e9445c8c19c56d79c
#
_cell.length_a   1.000
_cell.length_b   1.000
_cell.length_c   1.000
_cell.angle_alpha   90.00
_cell.angle_beta   90.00
_cell.angle_gamma   90.00
#
_symmetry.space_group_name_H-M   'P 1'
#
loop_
_entity.id
_entity.type
_entity.pdbx_description
1 polymer ?
#
loop_
_entity_poly.entity_id
_entity_poly.type
_entity_poly.pdbx_seq_one_letter_code
_entity_poly.pdbx_strand_id
1 'polypeptide(L)'
;MKRNASAVWNGGLRGGKGTMSSASGVLDDTQYSFSTRFEDGIGTNPEELIAAAHAGCFSMALSAELERAELTPESVNTNSTLTFEKTEAGFSITKIHLDVVAKVLGADQDTFSKIAENAKRGCPVSRALNAEITMDAKLA
;
A
#
# COMPACT_ATOMS: atom_id res chain seq x y z
N MET A 1 -7.45 6.69 -17.89
CA MET A 1 -8.38 6.46 -16.77
C MET A 1 -8.14 7.49 -15.67
N LYS A 2 -9.20 8.00 -15.06
CA LYS A 2 -9.12 8.96 -13.95
C LYS A 2 -9.82 8.37 -12.73
N ARG A 3 -9.31 8.66 -11.55
CA ARG A 3 -9.91 8.27 -10.27
C ARG A 3 -9.96 9.50 -9.38
N ASN A 4 -11.05 9.65 -8.63
CA ASN A 4 -11.29 10.85 -7.82
C ASN A 4 -11.57 10.50 -6.36
N ALA A 5 -11.03 11.32 -5.50
CA ALA A 5 -11.36 11.34 -4.08
C ALA A 5 -11.28 12.80 -3.61
N SER A 6 -11.89 13.09 -2.49
CA SER A 6 -11.92 14.41 -1.90
C SER A 6 -11.73 14.35 -0.39
N ALA A 7 -11.31 15.44 0.18
CA ALA A 7 -11.21 15.59 1.63
C ALA A 7 -11.63 16.99 2.06
N VAL A 8 -12.17 17.07 3.26
CA VAL A 8 -12.50 18.33 3.93
C VAL A 8 -11.80 18.32 5.29
N TRP A 9 -11.14 19.41 5.63
CA TRP A 9 -10.55 19.63 6.94
C TRP A 9 -11.07 20.94 7.53
N ASN A 10 -11.53 20.91 8.77
CA ASN A 10 -12.05 22.06 9.48
C ASN A 10 -11.24 22.29 10.76
N GLY A 11 -10.73 23.50 10.91
CA GLY A 11 -9.98 23.90 12.11
C GLY A 11 -8.47 23.74 11.97
N GLY A 12 -7.76 23.92 13.05
CA GLY A 12 -6.31 23.74 13.12
C GLY A 12 -5.91 22.28 13.11
N LEU A 13 -4.60 22.02 13.02
CA LEU A 13 -4.10 20.65 12.89
C LEU A 13 -4.51 19.76 14.08
N ARG A 14 -4.27 20.19 15.30
CA ARG A 14 -4.52 19.35 16.49
C ARG A 14 -6.00 19.27 16.88
N GLY A 15 -6.70 20.39 16.84
CA GLY A 15 -8.10 20.47 17.27
C GLY A 15 -9.10 20.33 16.14
N GLY A 16 -8.65 20.21 14.90
CA GLY A 16 -9.52 20.11 13.74
C GLY A 16 -10.10 18.71 13.53
N LYS A 17 -10.95 18.61 12.54
CA LYS A 17 -11.61 17.36 12.13
C LYS A 17 -11.67 17.29 10.62
N GLY A 18 -11.49 16.11 10.09
CA GLY A 18 -11.55 15.88 8.66
C GLY A 18 -12.39 14.68 8.26
N THR A 19 -12.78 14.69 7.00
CA THR A 19 -13.43 13.55 6.34
C THR A 19 -12.82 13.35 4.96
N MET A 20 -12.83 12.11 4.51
CA MET A 20 -12.41 11.73 3.17
C MET A 20 -13.54 10.96 2.47
N SER A 21 -13.69 11.21 1.18
CA SER A 21 -14.69 10.53 0.36
C SER A 21 -14.07 10.12 -0.98
N SER A 22 -14.48 8.98 -1.50
CA SER A 22 -14.05 8.48 -2.80
C SER A 22 -15.22 8.35 -3.76
N ALA A 23 -14.96 8.48 -5.05
CA ALA A 23 -16.00 8.37 -6.07
C ALA A 23 -16.72 7.02 -6.06
N SER A 24 -16.02 5.94 -5.63
CA SER A 24 -16.63 4.61 -5.48
C SER A 24 -17.60 4.49 -4.30
N GLY A 25 -17.56 5.45 -3.36
CA GLY A 25 -18.33 5.38 -2.12
C GLY A 25 -17.73 4.49 -1.03
N VAL A 26 -16.57 3.86 -1.28
CA VAL A 26 -15.88 3.06 -0.27
C VAL A 26 -15.45 3.92 0.92
N LEU A 27 -14.96 5.14 0.63
CA LEU A 27 -14.84 6.19 1.63
C LEU A 27 -16.04 7.11 1.44
N ASP A 28 -16.82 7.30 2.50
CA ASP A 28 -18.02 8.15 2.48
C ASP A 28 -18.04 8.99 3.76
N ASP A 29 -17.55 10.23 3.65
CA ASP A 29 -17.35 11.12 4.79
C ASP A 29 -16.59 10.41 5.94
N THR A 30 -15.61 9.60 5.58
CA THR A 30 -14.83 8.79 6.52
C THR A 30 -13.94 9.68 7.35
N GLN A 31 -14.11 9.62 8.66
CA GLN A 31 -13.42 10.48 9.62
C GLN A 31 -11.91 10.20 9.65
N TYR A 32 -11.14 11.28 9.72
CA TYR A 32 -9.73 11.24 10.12
C TYR A 32 -9.40 12.48 10.95
N SER A 33 -8.34 12.41 11.76
CA SER A 33 -8.00 13.46 12.70
C SER A 33 -6.50 13.44 13.00
N PHE A 34 -6.03 14.41 13.79
CA PHE A 34 -4.67 14.37 14.33
C PHE A 34 -4.41 13.08 15.10
N SER A 35 -5.36 12.67 15.95
CA SER A 35 -5.24 11.47 16.76
C SER A 35 -5.15 10.19 15.91
N THR A 36 -5.93 10.05 14.84
CA THR A 36 -5.88 8.85 13.98
C THR A 36 -4.62 8.79 13.14
N ARG A 37 -3.93 9.91 12.92
CA ARG A 37 -2.73 10.00 12.10
C ARG A 37 -1.44 9.92 12.90
N PHE A 38 -1.37 10.62 14.02
CA PHE A 38 -0.14 10.82 14.81
C PHE A 38 -0.17 10.15 16.19
N GLU A 39 -1.30 9.62 16.59
CA GLU A 39 -1.54 8.97 17.89
C GLU A 39 -2.29 7.65 17.69
N ASP A 40 -2.93 7.15 18.73
CA ASP A 40 -3.65 5.86 18.72
C ASP A 40 -5.17 6.01 18.57
N GLY A 41 -5.64 7.09 17.97
CA GLY A 41 -7.08 7.29 17.73
C GLY A 41 -7.68 6.23 16.83
N ILE A 42 -8.96 5.90 17.08
CA ILE A 42 -9.70 4.92 16.28
C ILE A 42 -10.15 5.55 14.97
N GLY A 43 -9.77 4.96 13.87
CA GLY A 43 -10.13 5.41 12.53
C GLY A 43 -8.97 5.26 11.55
N THR A 44 -9.18 5.72 10.33
CA THR A 44 -8.16 5.64 9.28
C THR A 44 -7.30 6.91 9.22
N ASN A 45 -6.29 6.86 8.38
CA ASN A 45 -5.38 7.97 8.10
C ASN A 45 -4.82 7.84 6.68
N PRO A 46 -4.22 8.91 6.12
CA PRO A 46 -3.67 8.86 4.76
C PRO A 46 -2.61 7.76 4.56
N GLU A 47 -1.77 7.52 5.56
CA GLU A 47 -0.67 6.55 5.48
C GLU A 47 -1.19 5.12 5.39
N GLU A 48 -2.23 4.79 6.16
CA GLU A 48 -2.90 3.48 6.10
C GLU A 48 -3.54 3.25 4.73
N LEU A 49 -4.16 4.28 4.15
CA LEU A 49 -4.77 4.19 2.82
C LEU A 49 -3.72 3.99 1.72
N ILE A 50 -2.56 4.63 1.85
CA ILE A 50 -1.41 4.40 0.94
C ILE A 50 -0.92 2.96 1.07
N ALA A 51 -0.78 2.44 2.28
CA ALA A 51 -0.38 1.05 2.53
C ALA A 51 -1.38 0.07 1.91
N ALA A 52 -2.67 0.30 2.06
CA ALA A 52 -3.72 -0.53 1.46
C ALA A 52 -3.66 -0.49 -0.08
N ALA A 53 -3.51 0.70 -0.66
CA ALA A 53 -3.35 0.87 -2.10
C ALA A 53 -2.12 0.13 -2.63
N HIS A 54 -1.00 0.21 -1.92
CA HIS A 54 0.25 -0.46 -2.30
C HIS A 54 0.11 -1.98 -2.24
N ALA A 55 -0.45 -2.51 -1.17
CA ALA A 55 -0.70 -3.95 -1.04
C ALA A 55 -1.57 -4.48 -2.18
N GLY A 56 -2.66 -3.78 -2.51
CA GLY A 56 -3.55 -4.16 -3.59
C GLY A 56 -2.89 -4.09 -4.96
N CYS A 57 -2.20 -3.00 -5.24
CA CYS A 57 -1.49 -2.80 -6.51
C CYS A 57 -0.38 -3.84 -6.71
N PHE A 58 0.44 -4.08 -5.68
CA PHE A 58 1.50 -5.07 -5.74
C PHE A 58 0.95 -6.49 -5.97
N SER A 59 -0.10 -6.89 -5.27
CA SER A 59 -0.71 -8.22 -5.44
C SER A 59 -1.16 -8.45 -6.87
N MET A 60 -1.78 -7.46 -7.51
CA MET A 60 -2.18 -7.55 -8.91
C MET A 60 -0.97 -7.55 -9.86
N ALA A 61 0.04 -6.74 -9.57
CA ALA A 61 1.27 -6.70 -10.38
C ALA A 61 1.99 -8.06 -10.33
N LEU A 62 2.08 -8.67 -9.16
CA LEU A 62 2.68 -9.99 -9.01
C LEU A 62 1.88 -11.05 -9.76
N SER A 63 0.56 -11.01 -9.67
CA SER A 63 -0.30 -11.94 -10.43
C SER A 63 -0.04 -11.81 -11.93
N ALA A 64 0.04 -10.60 -12.45
CA ALA A 64 0.32 -10.36 -13.87
C ALA A 64 1.71 -10.86 -14.30
N GLU A 65 2.75 -10.64 -13.47
CA GLU A 65 4.09 -11.13 -13.77
C GLU A 65 4.17 -12.66 -13.74
N LEU A 66 3.46 -13.29 -12.81
CA LEU A 66 3.36 -14.75 -12.75
C LEU A 66 2.66 -15.30 -14.00
N GLU A 67 1.57 -14.71 -14.43
CA GLU A 67 0.86 -15.11 -15.65
C GLU A 67 1.75 -14.99 -16.91
N ARG A 68 2.55 -13.94 -17.01
CA ARG A 68 3.53 -13.80 -18.11
C ARG A 68 4.57 -14.89 -18.11
N ALA A 69 4.89 -15.46 -16.95
CA ALA A 69 5.78 -16.59 -16.80
C ALA A 69 5.05 -17.95 -16.90
N GLU A 70 3.80 -17.93 -17.36
CA GLU A 70 2.94 -19.11 -17.50
C GLU A 70 2.66 -19.84 -16.16
N LEU A 71 2.68 -19.07 -15.07
CA LEU A 71 2.36 -19.52 -13.73
C LEU A 71 1.06 -18.82 -13.27
N THR A 72 0.08 -19.60 -12.82
CA THR A 72 -1.19 -19.06 -12.32
C THR A 72 -1.19 -19.11 -10.79
N PRO A 73 -1.23 -17.96 -10.10
CA PRO A 73 -1.32 -17.98 -8.64
C PRO A 73 -2.73 -18.42 -8.22
N GLU A 74 -2.81 -19.26 -7.20
CA GLU A 74 -4.06 -19.54 -6.51
C GLU A 74 -4.42 -18.40 -5.56
N SER A 75 -3.41 -17.84 -4.89
CA SER A 75 -3.57 -16.66 -4.02
C SER A 75 -2.28 -15.86 -3.92
N VAL A 76 -2.43 -14.57 -3.72
CA VAL A 76 -1.34 -13.64 -3.34
C VAL A 76 -1.82 -12.85 -2.14
N ASN A 77 -1.14 -13.00 -1.03
CA ASN A 77 -1.42 -12.25 0.20
C ASN A 77 -0.27 -11.28 0.45
N THR A 78 -0.58 -10.00 0.51
CA THR A 78 0.41 -8.95 0.73
C THR A 78 0.02 -8.13 1.95
N ASN A 79 0.95 -8.01 2.90
CA ASN A 79 0.87 -7.05 4.00
C ASN A 79 1.87 -5.94 3.74
N SER A 80 1.42 -4.70 3.78
CA SER A 80 2.25 -3.52 3.56
C SER A 80 2.39 -2.75 4.87
N THR A 81 3.63 -2.58 5.32
CA THR A 81 3.96 -1.80 6.50
C THR A 81 4.67 -0.52 6.08
N LEU A 82 4.01 0.61 6.27
CA LEU A 82 4.53 1.93 5.92
C LEU A 82 5.10 2.60 7.17
N THR A 83 6.34 3.10 7.07
CA THR A 83 6.97 3.88 8.13
C THR A 83 6.77 5.37 7.87
N PHE A 84 6.12 6.01 8.82
CA PHE A 84 5.86 7.45 8.84
C PHE A 84 6.55 8.06 10.04
N GLU A 85 7.55 8.91 9.80
CA GLU A 85 8.42 9.42 10.85
C GLU A 85 8.89 10.84 10.57
N LYS A 86 9.33 11.53 11.63
CA LYS A 86 9.88 12.87 11.51
C LYS A 86 11.33 12.81 11.05
N THR A 87 11.61 13.52 9.97
CA THR A 87 12.97 13.71 9.41
C THR A 87 13.33 15.19 9.43
N GLU A 88 14.52 15.55 8.94
CA GLU A 88 14.90 16.94 8.76
C GLU A 88 13.96 17.72 7.85
N ALA A 89 13.35 17.05 6.88
CA ALA A 89 12.36 17.64 5.97
C ALA A 89 10.94 17.73 6.56
N GLY A 90 10.74 17.25 7.80
CA GLY A 90 9.43 17.12 8.44
C GLY A 90 8.94 15.68 8.48
N PHE A 91 7.66 15.48 8.71
CA PHE A 91 7.05 14.15 8.67
C PHE A 91 7.11 13.56 7.25
N SER A 92 7.66 12.37 7.15
CA SER A 92 7.94 11.74 5.86
C SER A 92 7.61 10.26 5.87
N ILE A 93 7.14 9.78 4.73
CA ILE A 93 7.04 8.33 4.47
C ILE A 93 8.43 7.90 4.00
N THR A 94 9.15 7.19 4.85
CA THR A 94 10.57 6.86 4.60
C THR A 94 10.77 5.47 4.04
N LYS A 95 9.89 4.52 4.40
CA LYS A 95 10.03 3.13 4.02
C LYS A 95 8.68 2.45 3.92
N ILE A 96 8.57 1.52 3.00
CA ILE A 96 7.46 0.57 2.93
C ILE A 96 8.04 -0.83 2.83
N HIS A 97 7.61 -1.72 3.71
CA HIS A 97 7.97 -3.13 3.66
C HIS A 97 6.77 -3.97 3.22
N LEU A 98 6.97 -4.82 2.22
CA LEU A 98 5.96 -5.74 1.71
C LEU A 98 6.27 -7.16 2.18
N ASP A 99 5.40 -7.73 2.99
CA ASP A 99 5.41 -9.15 3.35
C ASP A 99 4.43 -9.89 2.44
N VAL A 100 4.94 -10.82 1.65
CA VAL A 100 4.17 -11.48 0.59
C VAL A 100 4.23 -12.99 0.76
N VAL A 101 3.06 -13.61 0.78
CA VAL A 101 2.92 -15.07 0.70
C VAL A 101 2.01 -15.41 -0.45
N ALA A 102 2.51 -16.18 -1.41
CA ALA A 102 1.75 -16.58 -2.58
C ALA A 102 1.69 -18.10 -2.71
N LYS A 103 0.54 -18.61 -3.09
CA LYS A 103 0.34 -20.02 -3.43
C LYS A 103 0.31 -20.15 -4.95
N VAL A 104 1.38 -20.73 -5.50
CA VAL A 104 1.59 -20.85 -6.96
C VAL A 104 2.07 -22.26 -7.28
N LEU A 105 1.22 -23.05 -7.92
CA LEU A 105 1.60 -24.40 -8.33
C LEU A 105 2.67 -24.36 -9.40
N GLY A 106 3.68 -25.23 -9.25
CA GLY A 106 4.75 -25.39 -10.24
C GLY A 106 5.86 -24.35 -10.20
N ALA A 107 5.82 -23.41 -9.26
CA ALA A 107 6.87 -22.41 -9.07
C ALA A 107 7.89 -22.88 -8.03
N ASP A 108 9.18 -22.72 -8.34
CA ASP A 108 10.23 -22.80 -7.33
C ASP A 108 10.49 -21.44 -6.70
N GLN A 109 11.12 -21.43 -5.51
CA GLN A 109 11.33 -20.19 -4.75
C GLN A 109 12.23 -19.18 -5.49
N ASP A 110 13.28 -19.66 -6.18
CA ASP A 110 14.21 -18.76 -6.88
C ASP A 110 13.54 -18.04 -8.05
N THR A 111 12.77 -18.75 -8.86
CA THR A 111 11.98 -18.18 -9.96
C THR A 111 10.92 -17.21 -9.42
N PHE A 112 10.22 -17.63 -8.38
CA PHE A 112 9.22 -16.79 -7.73
C PHE A 112 9.82 -15.49 -7.19
N SER A 113 10.97 -15.56 -6.53
CA SER A 113 11.63 -14.38 -5.96
C SER A 113 12.02 -13.36 -7.04
N LYS A 114 12.49 -13.82 -8.20
CA LYS A 114 12.82 -12.95 -9.34
C LYS A 114 11.56 -12.25 -9.90
N ILE A 115 10.48 -13.01 -10.04
CA ILE A 115 9.20 -12.48 -10.52
C ILE A 115 8.64 -11.46 -9.52
N ALA A 116 8.69 -11.76 -8.24
CA ALA A 116 8.24 -10.85 -7.19
C ALA A 116 9.06 -9.55 -7.16
N GLU A 117 10.37 -9.62 -7.37
CA GLU A 117 11.23 -8.44 -7.46
C GLU A 117 10.86 -7.57 -8.67
N ASN A 118 10.56 -8.17 -9.82
CA ASN A 118 10.07 -7.44 -10.99
C ASN A 118 8.73 -6.75 -10.71
N ALA A 119 7.82 -7.45 -10.05
CA ALA A 119 6.52 -6.89 -9.66
C ALA A 119 6.68 -5.69 -8.70
N LYS A 120 7.60 -5.78 -7.73
CA LYS A 120 7.89 -4.70 -6.79
C LYS A 120 8.36 -3.45 -7.54
N ARG A 121 9.27 -3.59 -8.48
CA ARG A 121 9.78 -2.46 -9.27
C ARG A 121 8.77 -1.92 -10.27
N GLY A 122 7.95 -2.78 -10.84
CA GLY A 122 6.97 -2.44 -11.88
C GLY A 122 5.63 -1.95 -11.35
N CYS A 123 5.30 -2.24 -10.11
CA CYS A 123 4.04 -1.82 -9.50
C CYS A 123 3.87 -0.30 -9.59
N PRO A 124 2.77 0.21 -10.19
CA PRO A 124 2.56 1.65 -10.33
C PRO A 124 2.62 2.44 -9.03
N VAL A 125 2.13 1.89 -7.92
CA VAL A 125 2.20 2.56 -6.62
C VAL A 125 3.64 2.60 -6.12
N SER A 126 4.40 1.50 -6.24
CA SER A 126 5.85 1.50 -5.92
C SER A 126 6.60 2.60 -6.68
N ARG A 127 6.28 2.78 -7.96
CA ARG A 127 6.92 3.77 -8.82
C ARG A 127 6.50 5.21 -8.52
N ALA A 128 5.31 5.40 -7.96
CA ALA A 128 4.77 6.71 -7.62
C ALA A 128 5.32 7.26 -6.30
N LEU A 129 5.72 6.37 -5.39
CA LEU A 129 6.16 6.74 -4.05
C LEU A 129 7.68 6.97 -4.01
N ASN A 130 8.09 8.07 -3.38
CA ASN A 130 9.49 8.38 -3.15
C ASN A 130 9.91 7.86 -1.76
N ALA A 131 9.88 6.53 -1.61
CA ALA A 131 10.23 5.84 -0.37
C ALA A 131 11.05 4.59 -0.70
N GLU A 132 11.84 4.12 0.25
CA GLU A 132 12.52 2.83 0.14
C GLU A 132 11.48 1.72 0.23
N ILE A 133 11.48 0.81 -0.76
CA ILE A 133 10.57 -0.33 -0.77
C ILE A 133 11.38 -1.62 -0.62
N THR A 134 11.15 -2.32 0.47
CA THR A 134 11.74 -3.63 0.76
C THR A 134 10.67 -4.71 0.70
N MET A 135 11.08 -5.97 0.59
CA MET A 135 10.13 -7.06 0.45
C MET A 135 10.70 -8.38 0.95
N ASP A 136 9.85 -9.15 1.61
CA ASP A 136 10.03 -10.59 1.83
C ASP A 136 8.91 -11.31 1.09
N ALA A 137 9.27 -12.08 0.07
CA ALA A 137 8.29 -12.81 -0.75
C ALA A 137 8.55 -14.31 -0.67
N LYS A 138 7.54 -15.06 -0.25
CA LYS A 138 7.61 -16.50 -0.01
C LYS A 138 6.48 -17.23 -0.72
N LEU A 139 6.81 -18.41 -1.22
CA LEU A 139 5.79 -19.39 -1.61
C LEU A 139 5.19 -20.04 -0.36
N ALA A 140 3.89 -20.22 -0.41
CA ALA A 140 3.16 -20.91 0.65
C ALA A 140 3.50 -22.41 0.68
#